data_41b8e6cdf65761cc3ad79e0cb2944209
#
_entry.id   41b8e6cdf65761cc3ad79e0cb2944209
#
_cell.length_a   1.000
_cell.length_b   1.000
_cell.length_c   1.000
_cell.angle_alpha   90.00
_cell.angle_beta   90.00
_cell.angle_gamma   90.00
#
_symmetry.space_group_name_H-M   'P 1'
#
loop_
_entity.id
_entity.type
_entity.pdbx_description
1 polymer ?
#
loop_
_entity_poly.entity_id
_entity_poly.type
_entity_poly.pdbx_seq_one_letter_code
_entity_poly.pdbx_strand_id
1 'polypeptide(L)'
;LTSHRHPTNDLLVYLRTLAADPGLEQFLELRWPSPRGWMDRTFFAEDATTGAARRIIRRAAKADIYVGVALRDRPTDGGKDAISGSRLLYIECDDPSAQQSLAQFAHPPTMEVASGSPDHLHLYWRLARRATNAQVESANRRLALALGGELGCIDIARLLRPPDTLNYKHDPPR
;
A
#
# COMPACT_ATOMS: atom_id res chain seq x y z
N LEU A 1 -14.68 13.70 -24.21
CA LEU A 1 -13.35 13.13 -24.51
C LEU A 1 -12.72 12.72 -23.19
N THR A 2 -12.86 11.46 -22.78
CA THR A 2 -12.18 10.89 -21.62
C THR A 2 -10.71 10.77 -21.95
N SER A 3 -9.91 11.70 -21.45
CA SER A 3 -8.45 11.60 -21.48
C SER A 3 -8.06 10.28 -20.79
N HIS A 4 -7.60 9.30 -21.55
CA HIS A 4 -7.02 8.07 -21.02
C HIS A 4 -5.66 8.46 -20.40
N ARG A 5 -5.64 8.82 -19.11
CA ARG A 5 -4.38 8.93 -18.39
C ARG A 5 -3.71 7.54 -18.39
N HIS A 6 -2.49 7.50 -18.88
CA HIS A 6 -1.65 6.29 -18.80
C HIS A 6 -1.11 6.14 -17.37
N PRO A 7 -0.86 4.91 -16.91
CA PRO A 7 -0.16 4.67 -15.65
C PRO A 7 1.18 5.38 -15.65
N THR A 8 1.48 6.07 -14.55
CA THR A 8 2.79 6.66 -14.34
C THR A 8 3.82 5.57 -14.07
N ASN A 9 5.09 5.89 -14.24
CA ASN A 9 6.17 4.98 -13.90
C ASN A 9 6.17 4.67 -12.40
N ASP A 10 5.89 5.66 -11.55
CA ASP A 10 5.90 5.52 -10.08
C ASP A 10 4.82 4.56 -9.59
N LEU A 11 3.60 4.67 -10.13
CA LEU A 11 2.53 3.70 -9.82
C LEU A 11 2.90 2.28 -10.25
N LEU A 12 3.54 2.10 -11.40
CA LEU A 12 3.98 0.77 -11.86
C LEU A 12 5.11 0.22 -11.00
N VAL A 13 6.10 1.05 -10.62
CA VAL A 13 7.18 0.66 -9.70
C VAL A 13 6.60 0.26 -8.34
N TYR A 14 5.67 1.06 -7.79
CA TYR A 14 4.96 0.75 -6.56
C TYR A 14 4.30 -0.63 -6.61
N LEU A 15 3.44 -0.89 -7.61
CA LEU A 15 2.72 -2.16 -7.72
C LEU A 15 3.67 -3.35 -7.91
N ARG A 16 4.73 -3.19 -8.71
CA ARG A 16 5.76 -4.23 -8.88
C ARG A 16 6.53 -4.49 -7.59
N THR A 17 6.76 -3.47 -6.77
CA THR A 17 7.41 -3.64 -5.47
C THR A 17 6.53 -4.45 -4.52
N LEU A 18 5.22 -4.20 -4.50
CA LEU A 18 4.27 -5.00 -3.71
C LEU A 18 4.18 -6.45 -4.23
N ALA A 19 4.18 -6.63 -5.55
CA ALA A 19 4.00 -7.92 -6.22
C ALA A 19 5.29 -8.77 -6.31
N ALA A 20 6.40 -8.33 -5.77
CA ALA A 20 7.69 -8.97 -5.94
C ALA A 20 7.93 -10.14 -4.94
N ASP A 21 7.06 -11.13 -4.95
CA ASP A 21 7.23 -12.38 -4.21
C ASP A 21 7.14 -13.60 -5.17
N PRO A 22 8.17 -13.83 -6.00
CA PRO A 22 8.11 -14.81 -7.07
C PRO A 22 7.95 -16.23 -6.52
N GLY A 23 7.18 -17.04 -7.25
CA GLY A 23 7.02 -18.47 -6.99
C GLY A 23 5.76 -18.86 -6.21
N LEU A 24 4.88 -17.91 -5.91
CA LEU A 24 3.57 -18.17 -5.32
C LEU A 24 2.49 -17.55 -6.22
N GLU A 25 1.38 -18.25 -6.39
CA GLU A 25 0.20 -17.67 -7.03
C GLU A 25 -0.49 -16.76 -6.01
N GLN A 26 -0.31 -15.45 -6.15
CA GLN A 26 -0.85 -14.45 -5.23
C GLN A 26 -1.52 -13.30 -5.96
N PHE A 27 -2.28 -12.50 -5.21
CA PHE A 27 -3.16 -11.49 -5.77
C PHE A 27 -2.99 -10.14 -5.07
N LEU A 28 -2.88 -9.08 -5.88
CA LEU A 28 -3.04 -7.70 -5.45
C LEU A 28 -4.53 -7.42 -5.18
N GLU A 29 -4.85 -6.90 -4.01
CA GLU A 29 -6.18 -6.43 -3.68
C GLU A 29 -6.29 -4.93 -3.89
N LEU A 30 -7.34 -4.49 -4.59
CA LEU A 30 -7.75 -3.09 -4.66
C LEU A 30 -9.10 -2.90 -3.98
N ARG A 31 -9.24 -1.81 -3.20
CA ARG A 31 -10.52 -1.40 -2.58
C ARG A 31 -10.83 0.06 -2.84
N TRP A 32 -12.11 0.38 -2.92
CA TRP A 32 -12.62 1.74 -3.06
C TRP A 32 -14.01 1.88 -2.42
N PRO A 33 -14.41 3.09 -1.98
CA PRO A 33 -15.76 3.33 -1.46
C PRO A 33 -16.83 2.99 -2.48
N SER A 34 -17.84 2.23 -2.06
CA SER A 34 -19.04 1.94 -2.83
C SER A 34 -20.10 3.01 -2.57
N PRO A 35 -20.91 3.38 -3.58
CA PRO A 35 -22.08 4.22 -3.37
C PRO A 35 -23.09 3.66 -2.35
N ARG A 36 -23.01 2.37 -2.05
CA ARG A 36 -23.88 1.67 -1.09
C ARG A 36 -23.39 1.69 0.35
N GLY A 37 -22.28 2.41 0.65
CA GLY A 37 -21.75 2.61 2.01
C GLY A 37 -20.76 1.54 2.48
N TRP A 38 -20.37 0.58 1.65
CA TRP A 38 -19.30 -0.37 1.96
C TRP A 38 -18.10 -0.18 1.03
N MET A 39 -17.07 -1.01 1.18
CA MET A 39 -15.91 -1.03 0.30
C MET A 39 -16.08 -2.10 -0.79
N ASP A 40 -16.14 -1.66 -2.05
CA ASP A 40 -15.98 -2.56 -3.19
C ASP A 40 -14.52 -3.01 -3.30
N ARG A 41 -14.30 -4.21 -3.84
CA ARG A 41 -12.95 -4.76 -4.02
C ARG A 41 -12.80 -5.49 -5.36
N THR A 42 -11.55 -5.64 -5.80
CA THR A 42 -11.16 -6.53 -6.89
C THR A 42 -9.74 -7.04 -6.66
N PHE A 43 -9.41 -8.14 -7.32
CA PHE A 43 -8.10 -8.78 -7.21
C PHE A 43 -7.46 -8.88 -8.58
N PHE A 44 -6.14 -8.77 -8.62
CA PHE A 44 -5.33 -8.96 -9.81
C PHE A 44 -4.22 -9.95 -9.49
N ALA A 45 -3.95 -10.90 -10.38
CA ALA A 45 -2.78 -11.75 -10.26
C ALA A 45 -1.51 -10.87 -10.14
N GLU A 46 -0.51 -11.34 -9.43
CA GLU A 46 0.69 -10.56 -9.11
C GLU A 46 1.44 -10.02 -10.34
N ASP A 47 1.40 -10.73 -11.45
CA ASP A 47 1.98 -10.33 -12.74
C ASP A 47 1.11 -9.31 -13.50
N ALA A 48 -0.17 -9.15 -13.13
CA ALA A 48 -1.13 -8.26 -13.80
C ALA A 48 -1.03 -6.79 -13.32
N THR A 49 0.15 -6.32 -12.92
CA THR A 49 0.36 -4.96 -12.37
C THR A 49 -0.09 -3.84 -13.30
N THR A 50 0.06 -4.00 -14.62
CA THR A 50 -0.44 -3.02 -15.62
C THR A 50 -1.97 -2.94 -15.61
N GLY A 51 -2.66 -4.07 -15.48
CA GLY A 51 -4.11 -4.12 -15.35
C GLY A 51 -4.61 -3.44 -14.07
N ALA A 52 -3.93 -3.73 -12.95
CA ALA A 52 -4.18 -3.09 -11.65
C ALA A 52 -3.98 -1.56 -11.74
N ALA A 53 -2.87 -1.09 -12.31
CA ALA A 53 -2.59 0.32 -12.49
C ALA A 53 -3.68 1.04 -13.32
N ARG A 54 -4.12 0.46 -14.42
CA ARG A 54 -5.24 1.01 -15.22
C ARG A 54 -6.55 1.09 -14.42
N ARG A 55 -6.82 0.11 -13.56
CA ARG A 55 -7.99 0.12 -12.67
C ARG A 55 -7.87 1.25 -11.64
N ILE A 56 -6.70 1.40 -11.01
CA ILE A 56 -6.41 2.46 -10.03
C ILE A 56 -6.69 3.82 -10.66
N ILE A 57 -6.10 4.16 -11.79
CA ILE A 57 -6.26 5.46 -12.44
C ILE A 57 -7.71 5.77 -12.76
N ARG A 58 -8.45 4.79 -13.28
CA ARG A 58 -9.88 4.98 -13.59
C ARG A 58 -10.72 5.26 -12.35
N ARG A 59 -10.39 4.66 -11.21
CA ARG A 59 -11.12 4.86 -9.95
C ARG A 59 -10.66 6.12 -9.23
N ALA A 60 -9.36 6.37 -9.18
CA ALA A 60 -8.76 7.55 -8.55
C ALA A 60 -9.22 8.88 -9.17
N ALA A 61 -9.74 8.86 -10.38
CA ALA A 61 -10.36 10.03 -11.00
C ALA A 61 -11.69 10.46 -10.35
N LYS A 62 -12.29 9.63 -9.48
CA LYS A 62 -13.66 9.82 -8.97
C LYS A 62 -13.80 9.57 -7.46
N ALA A 63 -12.89 8.85 -6.85
CA ALA A 63 -12.97 8.45 -5.44
C ALA A 63 -11.62 7.98 -4.91
N ASP A 64 -11.52 7.88 -3.60
CA ASP A 64 -10.41 7.20 -2.95
C ASP A 64 -10.23 5.78 -3.49
N ILE A 65 -8.96 5.35 -3.58
CA ILE A 65 -8.62 3.97 -3.87
C ILE A 65 -7.47 3.53 -2.97
N TYR A 66 -7.50 2.26 -2.58
CA TYR A 66 -6.52 1.65 -1.69
C TYR A 66 -6.02 0.33 -2.26
N VAL A 67 -4.78 0.00 -1.93
CA VAL A 67 -4.11 -1.24 -2.33
C VAL A 67 -3.73 -2.02 -1.07
N GLY A 68 -3.94 -3.32 -1.07
CA GLY A 68 -3.44 -4.21 -0.03
C GLY A 68 -1.92 -4.28 -0.06
N VAL A 69 -1.27 -3.96 1.07
CA VAL A 69 0.20 -3.93 1.15
C VAL A 69 0.85 -5.30 1.12
N ALA A 70 0.16 -6.33 1.58
CA ALA A 70 0.55 -7.72 1.40
C ALA A 70 -0.34 -8.39 0.34
N LEU A 71 0.24 -9.30 -0.42
CA LEU A 71 -0.51 -10.08 -1.40
C LEU A 71 -1.45 -11.07 -0.72
N ARG A 72 -2.55 -11.40 -1.40
CA ARG A 72 -3.56 -12.37 -0.96
C ARG A 72 -3.31 -13.72 -1.62
N ASP A 73 -3.45 -14.80 -0.87
CA ASP A 73 -3.27 -16.18 -1.37
C ASP A 73 -4.49 -16.66 -2.18
N ARG A 74 -5.61 -15.92 -2.14
CA ARG A 74 -6.84 -16.20 -2.91
C ARG A 74 -7.58 -14.92 -3.29
N PRO A 75 -8.22 -14.87 -4.47
CA PRO A 75 -8.88 -13.66 -4.99
C PRO A 75 -10.31 -13.46 -4.49
N THR A 76 -10.65 -14.00 -3.34
CA THR A 76 -12.02 -13.95 -2.77
C THR A 76 -12.09 -13.29 -1.41
N ASP A 77 -10.96 -13.18 -0.70
CA ASP A 77 -10.90 -12.69 0.67
C ASP A 77 -9.72 -11.72 0.84
N GLY A 78 -9.98 -10.60 1.50
CA GLY A 78 -8.97 -9.58 1.82
C GLY A 78 -8.60 -9.52 3.30
N GLY A 79 -9.05 -10.48 4.12
CA GLY A 79 -8.71 -10.59 5.53
C GLY A 79 -7.32 -11.17 5.78
N LYS A 80 -6.91 -11.20 7.05
CA LYS A 80 -5.62 -11.77 7.48
C LYS A 80 -5.47 -13.25 7.11
N ASP A 81 -6.56 -14.00 7.13
CA ASP A 81 -6.59 -15.44 6.82
C ASP A 81 -6.33 -15.75 5.34
N ALA A 82 -6.37 -14.72 4.49
CA ALA A 82 -5.99 -14.82 3.09
C ALA A 82 -4.54 -14.44 2.84
N ILE A 83 -3.72 -14.30 3.88
CA ILE A 83 -2.31 -13.86 3.77
C ILE A 83 -1.44 -14.83 4.57
N SER A 84 -0.48 -15.46 3.90
CA SER A 84 0.46 -16.40 4.52
C SER A 84 1.83 -15.78 4.84
N GLY A 85 1.97 -14.47 4.77
CA GLY A 85 3.20 -13.72 5.03
C GLY A 85 3.47 -12.65 3.98
N SER A 86 4.58 -11.93 4.13
CA SER A 86 4.99 -10.88 3.20
C SER A 86 6.50 -10.74 3.10
N ARG A 87 6.97 -10.18 1.99
CA ARG A 87 8.35 -9.67 1.83
C ARG A 87 8.45 -8.16 2.04
N LEU A 88 7.39 -7.53 2.51
CA LEU A 88 7.38 -6.11 2.81
C LEU A 88 7.05 -5.86 4.27
N LEU A 89 7.82 -4.96 4.88
CA LEU A 89 7.43 -4.21 6.06
C LEU A 89 6.94 -2.84 5.62
N TYR A 90 6.11 -2.20 6.42
CA TYR A 90 5.61 -0.86 6.16
C TYR A 90 5.13 -0.17 7.43
N ILE A 91 5.10 1.14 7.38
CA ILE A 91 4.48 2.00 8.39
C ILE A 91 3.82 3.20 7.71
N GLU A 92 2.82 3.75 8.38
CA GLU A 92 2.27 5.08 8.12
C GLU A 92 2.91 6.08 9.08
N CYS A 93 3.36 7.22 8.57
CA CYS A 93 3.95 8.31 9.34
C CYS A 93 3.14 9.57 9.05
N ASP A 94 2.34 10.00 10.01
CA ASP A 94 1.46 11.16 9.92
C ASP A 94 2.01 12.37 10.71
N ASP A 95 3.20 12.23 11.29
CA ASP A 95 3.88 13.26 12.06
C ASP A 95 5.16 13.73 11.35
N PRO A 96 5.39 15.05 11.20
CA PRO A 96 6.62 15.60 10.59
C PRO A 96 7.91 15.15 11.28
N SER A 97 7.87 14.80 12.57
CA SER A 97 9.04 14.28 13.30
C SER A 97 9.55 12.95 12.76
N ALA A 98 8.69 12.18 12.07
CA ALA A 98 9.08 10.93 11.43
C ALA A 98 10.16 11.14 10.36
N GLN A 99 10.15 12.28 9.65
CA GLN A 99 11.18 12.59 8.64
C GLN A 99 12.55 12.78 9.29
N GLN A 100 12.63 13.42 10.47
CA GLN A 100 13.87 13.58 11.21
C GLN A 100 14.40 12.24 11.73
N SER A 101 13.50 11.41 12.27
CA SER A 101 13.85 10.05 12.72
C SER A 101 14.33 9.18 11.57
N LEU A 102 13.69 9.29 10.40
CA LEU A 102 14.05 8.56 9.20
C LEU A 102 15.45 8.95 8.68
N ALA A 103 15.80 10.24 8.70
CA ALA A 103 17.11 10.72 8.27
C ALA A 103 18.27 10.16 9.12
N GLN A 104 17.99 9.74 10.35
CA GLN A 104 18.96 9.14 11.27
C GLN A 104 18.86 7.60 11.34
N PHE A 105 17.87 7.02 10.67
CA PHE A 105 17.63 5.58 10.72
C PHE A 105 18.62 4.81 9.86
N ALA A 106 19.29 3.82 10.44
CA ALA A 106 20.37 3.07 9.79
C ALA A 106 19.95 2.27 8.55
N HIS A 107 18.65 2.03 8.40
CA HIS A 107 18.09 1.22 7.31
C HIS A 107 17.07 2.06 6.52
N PRO A 108 17.48 2.76 5.45
CA PRO A 108 16.55 3.55 4.65
C PRO A 108 15.44 2.68 4.04
N PRO A 109 14.25 3.22 3.85
CA PRO A 109 13.16 2.49 3.19
C PRO A 109 13.52 2.18 1.73
N THR A 110 12.99 1.09 1.23
CA THR A 110 13.10 0.73 -0.19
C THR A 110 12.23 1.63 -1.06
N MET A 111 11.14 2.15 -0.48
CA MET A 111 10.18 3.00 -1.18
C MET A 111 9.47 3.92 -0.18
N GLU A 112 9.23 5.16 -0.61
CA GLU A 112 8.46 6.17 0.11
C GLU A 112 7.30 6.63 -0.78
N VAL A 113 6.11 6.78 -0.19
CA VAL A 113 4.91 7.24 -0.89
C VAL A 113 4.26 8.36 -0.08
N ALA A 114 4.11 9.54 -0.69
CA ALA A 114 3.30 10.61 -0.11
C ALA A 114 1.81 10.25 -0.19
N SER A 115 1.09 10.33 0.93
CA SER A 115 -0.30 9.89 1.02
C SER A 115 -1.34 10.93 0.55
N GLY A 116 -0.86 12.11 0.10
CA GLY A 116 -1.71 13.23 -0.32
C GLY A 116 -2.14 14.16 0.81
N SER A 117 -1.74 13.91 2.04
CA SER A 117 -1.79 14.88 3.15
C SER A 117 -0.40 15.46 3.38
N PRO A 118 -0.25 16.73 3.82
CA PRO A 118 1.04 17.30 4.16
C PRO A 118 1.77 16.42 5.17
N ASP A 119 3.04 16.16 4.93
CA ASP A 119 3.95 15.41 5.81
C ASP A 119 3.57 13.95 6.11
N HIS A 120 2.50 13.44 5.49
CA HIS A 120 2.08 12.04 5.66
C HIS A 120 2.78 11.15 4.64
N LEU A 121 3.51 10.15 5.15
CA LEU A 121 4.30 9.21 4.35
C LEU A 121 3.90 7.76 4.66
N HIS A 122 3.90 6.94 3.62
CA HIS A 122 3.94 5.49 3.75
C HIS A 122 5.35 5.03 3.41
N LEU A 123 6.00 4.36 4.33
CA LEU A 123 7.38 3.88 4.19
C LEU A 123 7.38 2.35 4.07
N TYR A 124 8.18 1.83 3.14
CA TYR A 124 8.23 0.40 2.84
C TYR A 124 9.67 -0.11 2.87
N TRP A 125 9.88 -1.29 3.47
CA TRP A 125 11.15 -2.02 3.45
C TRP A 125 10.95 -3.39 2.84
N ARG A 126 11.74 -3.70 1.81
CA ARG A 126 11.73 -5.01 1.19
C ARG A 126 12.66 -5.97 1.95
N LEU A 127 12.11 -7.12 2.32
CA LEU A 127 12.85 -8.19 2.97
C LEU A 127 13.52 -9.11 1.95
N ALA A 128 14.72 -9.59 2.28
CA ALA A 128 15.41 -10.61 1.49
C ALA A 128 14.65 -11.95 1.45
N ARG A 129 13.87 -12.24 2.50
CA ARG A 129 13.05 -13.46 2.64
C ARG A 129 11.65 -13.10 3.10
N ARG A 130 10.70 -13.97 2.75
CA ARG A 130 9.33 -13.88 3.25
C ARG A 130 9.29 -14.08 4.77
N ALA A 131 8.53 -13.24 5.45
CA ALA A 131 8.26 -13.32 6.89
C ALA A 131 6.81 -13.74 7.13
N THR A 132 6.54 -14.43 8.23
CA THR A 132 5.18 -14.76 8.66
C THR A 132 4.40 -13.51 9.05
N ASN A 133 3.06 -13.59 9.09
CA ASN A 133 2.20 -12.48 9.50
C ASN A 133 2.63 -11.90 10.86
N ALA A 134 2.87 -12.76 11.86
CA ALA A 134 3.30 -12.32 13.18
C ALA A 134 4.67 -11.61 13.18
N GLN A 135 5.61 -12.08 12.36
CA GLN A 135 6.91 -11.44 12.21
C GLN A 135 6.80 -10.07 11.55
N VAL A 136 5.98 -9.95 10.50
CA VAL A 136 5.72 -8.66 9.82
C VAL A 136 5.08 -7.66 10.78
N GLU A 137 4.00 -8.04 11.47
CA GLU A 137 3.29 -7.14 12.40
C GLU A 137 4.19 -6.73 13.59
N SER A 138 5.01 -7.65 14.10
CA SER A 138 6.01 -7.34 15.15
C SER A 138 7.08 -6.38 14.66
N ALA A 139 7.58 -6.56 13.42
CA ALA A 139 8.57 -5.68 12.83
C ALA A 139 7.99 -4.29 12.51
N ASN A 140 6.76 -4.22 11.94
CA ASN A 140 6.04 -2.97 11.69
C ASN A 140 5.84 -2.18 12.99
N ARG A 141 5.47 -2.85 14.09
CA ARG A 141 5.34 -2.21 15.42
C ARG A 141 6.67 -1.59 15.88
N ARG A 142 7.79 -2.32 15.73
CA ARG A 142 9.11 -1.78 16.11
C ARG A 142 9.54 -0.60 15.24
N LEU A 143 9.28 -0.65 13.94
CA LEU A 143 9.53 0.46 13.02
C LEU A 143 8.69 1.68 13.39
N ALA A 144 7.38 1.48 13.66
CA ALA A 144 6.49 2.56 14.07
C ALA A 144 6.98 3.22 15.37
N LEU A 145 7.38 2.44 16.38
CA LEU A 145 7.94 2.98 17.63
C LEU A 145 9.26 3.74 17.40
N ALA A 146 10.14 3.24 16.52
CA ALA A 146 11.44 3.86 16.26
C ALA A 146 11.35 5.15 15.43
N LEU A 147 10.34 5.26 14.56
CA LEU A 147 10.21 6.34 13.59
C LEU A 147 9.03 7.29 13.86
N GLY A 148 8.26 7.06 14.94
CA GLY A 148 7.07 7.88 15.23
C GLY A 148 5.90 7.58 14.31
N GLY A 149 5.78 6.34 13.81
CA GLY A 149 4.69 5.91 12.94
C GLY A 149 3.44 5.48 13.71
N GLU A 150 2.33 5.31 12.97
CA GLU A 150 1.01 4.94 13.49
C GLU A 150 0.96 3.49 13.98
N LEU A 151 0.78 3.29 15.30
CA LEU A 151 0.68 1.95 15.89
C LEU A 151 -0.64 1.22 15.55
N GLY A 152 -1.68 1.95 15.17
CA GLY A 152 -2.95 1.40 14.70
C GLY A 152 -2.89 0.82 13.27
N CYS A 153 -1.78 1.00 12.57
CA CYS A 153 -1.63 0.71 11.15
C CYS A 153 -0.61 -0.38 10.84
N ILE A 154 -0.35 -1.29 11.79
CA ILE A 154 0.71 -2.32 11.68
C ILE A 154 0.24 -3.67 11.15
N ASP A 155 -1.06 -3.88 10.98
CA ASP A 155 -1.67 -5.18 10.66
C ASP A 155 -1.39 -5.63 9.22
N ILE A 156 -1.14 -6.92 9.00
CA ILE A 156 -0.73 -7.48 7.70
C ILE A 156 -1.78 -7.29 6.59
N ALA A 157 -3.05 -7.12 6.91
CA ALA A 157 -4.14 -6.93 5.95
C ALA A 157 -4.37 -5.45 5.57
N ARG A 158 -3.46 -4.58 5.97
CA ARG A 158 -3.55 -3.12 5.76
C ARG A 158 -3.76 -2.74 4.31
N LEU A 159 -4.54 -1.68 4.13
CA LEU A 159 -4.79 -1.04 2.84
C LEU A 159 -4.21 0.36 2.88
N LEU A 160 -3.36 0.69 1.94
CA LEU A 160 -2.74 2.02 1.83
C LEU A 160 -3.06 2.66 0.49
N ARG A 161 -3.04 3.99 0.46
CA ARG A 161 -3.23 4.77 -0.76
C ARG A 161 -2.00 4.59 -1.68
N PRO A 162 -2.19 4.21 -2.95
CA PRO A 162 -1.09 4.16 -3.91
C PRO A 162 -0.66 5.57 -4.35
N PRO A 163 0.57 5.72 -4.87
CA PRO A 163 1.03 6.99 -5.44
C PRO A 163 0.16 7.45 -6.61
N ASP A 164 0.24 8.73 -6.95
CA ASP A 164 -0.45 9.37 -8.08
C ASP A 164 -1.98 9.32 -7.98
N THR A 165 -2.52 9.18 -6.78
CA THR A 165 -3.95 9.19 -6.52
C THR A 165 -4.34 10.33 -5.57
N LEU A 166 -5.52 10.90 -5.78
CA LEU A 166 -6.03 11.98 -4.95
C LEU A 166 -6.61 11.46 -3.64
N ASN A 167 -6.46 12.25 -2.58
CA ASN A 167 -7.10 12.05 -1.30
C ASN A 167 -8.40 12.85 -1.24
N TYR A 168 -9.53 12.18 -1.39
CA TYR A 168 -10.86 12.79 -1.43
C TYR A 168 -11.41 13.15 -0.03
N LYS A 169 -10.64 12.93 1.05
CA LYS A 169 -10.97 13.46 2.38
C LYS A 169 -10.78 14.98 2.47
N HIS A 170 -10.05 15.57 1.53
CA HIS A 170 -9.84 17.02 1.43
C HIS A 170 -10.77 17.65 0.40
N ASP A 171 -11.07 18.94 0.58
CA ASP A 171 -11.76 19.77 -0.40
C ASP A 171 -10.90 21.01 -0.68
N PRO A 172 -10.35 21.21 -1.89
CA PRO A 172 -10.36 20.24 -3.01
C PRO A 172 -9.50 18.98 -2.71
N PRO A 173 -9.76 17.84 -3.41
CA PRO A 173 -8.95 16.64 -3.29
C PRO A 173 -7.47 16.89 -3.60
N ARG A 174 -6.58 16.25 -2.84
CA ARG A 174 -5.12 16.44 -2.91
C ARG A 174 -4.41 15.17 -3.32
#